data_54f607d436e563e737d3a0bdd1d1690e
#
_entry.id   54f607d436e563e737d3a0bdd1d1690e
#
_cell.length_a   1.000
_cell.length_b   1.000
_cell.length_c   1.000
_cell.angle_alpha   90.00
_cell.angle_beta   90.00
_cell.angle_gamma   90.00
#
_symmetry.space_group_name_H-M   'P 1'
#
loop_
_entity.id
_entity.type
_entity.pdbx_description
1 polymer ?
#
loop_
_entity_poly.entity_id
_entity_poly.type
_entity_poly.pdbx_seq_one_letter_code
_entity_poly.pdbx_strand_id
1 'polypeptide(L)'
;SQENFTLSQNLESSDWERINKSLVDVIYSPSGTAYRVNAGELKMAGKSGTSQVVDIKSREEYESIRENPLLRDHAVFIGYAPYDEPRFAISVVIENGEGGGSVAGPVAREVLEVLLK
;
A
#
# COMPACT_ATOMS: atom_id res chain seq x y z
N SER A 1 11.95 -24.03 12.70
CA SER A 1 11.62 -24.36 11.31
C SER A 1 10.70 -23.28 10.76
N GLN A 2 11.12 -22.58 9.72
CA GLN A 2 10.20 -21.73 8.98
C GLN A 2 9.24 -22.63 8.21
N GLU A 3 8.00 -22.68 8.63
CA GLU A 3 6.96 -23.29 7.81
C GLU A 3 6.77 -22.45 6.57
N ASN A 4 7.07 -23.01 5.39
CA ASN A 4 6.75 -22.41 4.12
C ASN A 4 5.23 -22.40 3.94
N PHE A 5 4.63 -21.26 4.19
CA PHE A 5 3.18 -21.08 4.03
C PHE A 5 2.86 -20.79 2.57
N THR A 6 2.20 -21.72 1.89
CA THR A 6 1.72 -21.52 0.51
C THR A 6 0.26 -21.07 0.56
N LEU A 7 0.03 -19.77 0.35
CA LEU A 7 -1.27 -19.13 0.49
C LEU A 7 -2.29 -19.47 -0.60
N SER A 8 -1.84 -19.91 -1.76
CA SER A 8 -2.75 -20.26 -2.86
C SER A 8 -2.10 -21.28 -3.78
N GLN A 9 -2.74 -22.43 -3.90
CA GLN A 9 -2.30 -23.51 -4.81
C GLN A 9 -3.05 -23.50 -6.15
N ASN A 10 -4.05 -22.62 -6.31
CA ASN A 10 -4.98 -22.64 -7.43
C ASN A 10 -4.76 -21.54 -8.47
N LEU A 11 -3.75 -20.72 -8.31
CA LEU A 11 -3.40 -19.67 -9.27
C LEU A 11 -2.29 -20.14 -10.21
N GLU A 12 -2.48 -19.90 -11.50
CA GLU A 12 -1.46 -20.14 -12.51
C GLU A 12 -0.37 -19.06 -12.48
N SER A 13 0.78 -19.35 -13.07
CA SER A 13 1.89 -18.38 -13.18
C SER A 13 1.48 -17.08 -13.86
N SER A 14 0.60 -17.15 -14.86
CA SER A 14 0.06 -15.98 -15.56
C SER A 14 -0.81 -15.08 -14.66
N ASP A 15 -1.52 -15.67 -13.70
CA ASP A 15 -2.31 -14.91 -12.72
C ASP A 15 -1.41 -14.14 -11.76
N TRP A 16 -0.33 -14.77 -11.29
CA TRP A 16 0.66 -14.13 -10.44
C TRP A 16 1.39 -13.00 -11.17
N GLU A 17 1.74 -13.17 -12.44
CA GLU A 17 2.32 -12.10 -13.26
C GLU A 17 1.39 -10.90 -13.40
N ARG A 18 0.09 -11.13 -13.61
CA ARG A 18 -0.93 -10.08 -13.68
C ARG A 18 -1.08 -9.33 -12.36
N ILE A 19 -1.14 -10.06 -11.24
CA ILE A 19 -1.23 -9.47 -9.91
C ILE A 19 0.00 -8.61 -9.64
N ASN A 20 1.19 -9.17 -9.86
CA ASN A 20 2.44 -8.44 -9.66
C ASN A 20 2.52 -7.17 -10.53
N LYS A 21 2.20 -7.28 -11.81
CA LYS A 21 2.15 -6.12 -12.71
C LYS A 21 1.19 -5.04 -12.22
N SER A 22 0.01 -5.42 -11.76
CA SER A 22 -0.99 -4.50 -11.22
C SER A 22 -0.47 -3.76 -9.99
N LEU A 23 0.23 -4.46 -9.10
CA LEU A 23 0.83 -3.86 -7.89
C LEU A 23 2.03 -2.95 -8.22
N VAL A 24 2.78 -3.25 -9.28
CA VAL A 24 3.82 -2.36 -9.82
C VAL A 24 3.18 -1.09 -10.41
N ASP A 25 2.11 -1.23 -11.18
CA ASP A 25 1.42 -0.10 -11.81
C ASP A 25 0.81 0.87 -10.77
N VAL A 26 0.44 0.40 -9.58
CA VAL A 26 0.01 1.27 -8.47
C VAL A 26 1.06 2.33 -8.12
N ILE A 27 2.34 1.97 -8.24
CA ILE A 27 3.48 2.84 -7.90
C ILE A 27 3.99 3.63 -9.10
N TYR A 28 4.11 2.99 -10.27
CA TYR A 28 4.82 3.55 -11.42
C TYR A 28 3.91 4.10 -12.53
N SER A 29 2.67 3.68 -12.59
CA SER A 29 1.73 4.27 -13.54
C SER A 29 1.31 5.68 -13.10
N PRO A 30 1.27 6.68 -14.02
CA PRO A 30 0.77 8.02 -13.69
C PRO A 30 -0.64 8.05 -13.10
N SER A 31 -1.47 7.05 -13.42
CA SER A 31 -2.81 6.87 -12.86
C SER A 31 -2.84 6.00 -11.59
N GLY A 32 -1.70 5.50 -11.15
CA GLY A 32 -1.57 4.67 -9.95
C GLY A 32 -1.91 5.43 -8.68
N THR A 33 -2.61 4.78 -7.74
CA THR A 33 -3.05 5.40 -6.48
C THR A 33 -1.89 5.79 -5.56
N ALA A 34 -0.70 5.25 -5.79
CA ALA A 34 0.51 5.56 -5.05
C ALA A 34 1.65 6.10 -5.94
N TYR A 35 1.32 6.67 -7.10
CA TYR A 35 2.32 7.26 -8.01
C TYR A 35 3.21 8.31 -7.33
N ARG A 36 2.66 9.07 -6.40
CA ARG A 36 3.38 10.10 -5.63
C ARG A 36 4.43 9.55 -4.66
N VAL A 37 4.45 8.24 -4.41
CA VAL A 37 5.52 7.60 -3.62
C VAL A 37 6.87 7.82 -4.26
N ASN A 38 6.91 7.92 -5.59
CA ASN A 38 8.13 8.17 -6.37
C ASN A 38 9.27 7.22 -5.98
N ALA A 39 8.99 5.93 -6.09
CA ALA A 39 9.89 4.87 -5.61
C ALA A 39 11.18 4.71 -6.45
N GLY A 40 11.27 5.34 -7.62
CA GLY A 40 12.48 5.32 -8.45
C GLY A 40 12.95 3.90 -8.78
N GLU A 41 14.23 3.66 -8.59
CA GLU A 41 14.89 2.38 -8.87
C GLU A 41 14.75 1.33 -7.76
N LEU A 42 13.97 1.62 -6.71
CA LEU A 42 13.72 0.69 -5.61
C LEU A 42 13.00 -0.60 -6.04
N LYS A 43 12.37 -0.57 -7.21
CA LYS A 43 11.57 -1.69 -7.74
C LYS A 43 10.47 -2.13 -6.77
N MET A 44 9.75 -1.16 -6.25
CA MET A 44 8.69 -1.37 -5.27
C MET A 44 7.36 -1.72 -5.94
N ALA A 45 6.62 -2.62 -5.35
CA ALA A 45 5.24 -2.91 -5.69
C ALA A 45 4.37 -2.81 -4.44
N GLY A 46 3.10 -2.51 -4.59
CA GLY A 46 2.24 -2.41 -3.42
C GLY A 46 0.82 -1.96 -3.70
N LYS A 47 0.06 -1.75 -2.62
CA LYS A 47 -1.33 -1.30 -2.67
C LYS A 47 -1.64 -0.37 -1.51
N SER A 48 -2.25 0.75 -1.84
CA SER A 48 -2.81 1.68 -0.87
C SER A 48 -4.19 1.23 -0.39
N GLY A 49 -4.50 1.54 0.83
CA GLY A 49 -5.81 1.30 1.42
C GLY A 49 -6.19 2.39 2.39
N THR A 50 -7.46 2.43 2.74
CA THR A 50 -8.00 3.34 3.74
C THR A 50 -8.94 2.54 4.64
N SER A 51 -8.71 2.59 5.94
CA SER A 51 -9.56 1.91 6.91
C SER A 51 -10.45 2.93 7.60
N GLN A 52 -11.76 2.78 7.42
CA GLN A 52 -12.74 3.68 8.02
C GLN A 52 -12.75 3.56 9.55
N VAL A 53 -12.73 4.71 10.21
CA VAL A 53 -12.89 4.81 11.68
C VAL A 53 -14.34 4.95 12.07
N VAL A 54 -15.13 5.66 11.25
CA VAL A 54 -16.56 5.91 11.49
C VAL A 54 -17.39 5.58 10.24
N ASP A 55 -18.60 5.16 10.45
CA ASP A 55 -19.57 4.93 9.39
C ASP A 55 -20.13 6.25 8.87
N ILE A 56 -19.99 6.47 7.55
CA ILE A 56 -20.36 7.72 6.88
C ILE A 56 -21.67 7.51 6.13
N LYS A 57 -22.71 8.23 6.53
CA LYS A 57 -24.05 8.13 5.92
C LYS A 57 -24.39 9.26 4.95
N SER A 58 -23.64 10.37 5.00
CA SER A 58 -23.85 11.51 4.13
C SER A 58 -22.56 12.28 3.85
N ARG A 59 -22.59 13.11 2.78
CA ARG A 59 -21.46 13.97 2.43
C ARG A 59 -21.19 15.06 3.49
N GLU A 60 -22.25 15.61 4.06
CA GLU A 60 -22.18 16.62 5.14
C GLU A 60 -21.52 16.04 6.39
N GLU A 61 -21.86 14.79 6.73
CA GLU A 61 -21.25 14.05 7.81
C GLU A 61 -19.77 13.77 7.55
N TYR A 62 -19.40 13.45 6.32
CA TYR A 62 -18.01 13.28 5.90
C TYR A 62 -17.18 14.55 6.10
N GLU A 63 -17.67 15.70 5.69
CA GLU A 63 -16.98 16.98 5.86
C GLU A 63 -16.81 17.34 7.34
N SER A 64 -17.83 17.10 8.16
CA SER A 64 -17.76 17.30 9.61
C SER A 64 -16.75 16.36 10.29
N ILE A 65 -16.67 15.11 9.85
CA ILE A 65 -15.72 14.12 10.36
C ILE A 65 -14.27 14.51 10.02
N ARG A 66 -14.02 15.03 8.82
CA ARG A 66 -12.68 15.47 8.40
C ARG A 66 -12.09 16.62 9.25
N GLU A 67 -12.93 17.44 9.82
CA GLU A 67 -12.50 18.51 10.71
C GLU A 67 -11.95 18.00 12.04
N ASN A 68 -12.37 16.79 12.47
CA ASN A 68 -11.84 16.18 13.69
C ASN A 68 -10.75 15.16 13.34
N PRO A 69 -9.46 15.43 13.63
CA PRO A 69 -8.36 14.52 13.29
C PRO A 69 -8.50 13.11 13.82
N LEU A 70 -9.17 12.91 14.97
CA LEU A 70 -9.36 11.60 15.59
C LEU A 70 -10.40 10.72 14.88
N LEU A 71 -11.21 11.31 14.02
CA LEU A 71 -12.25 10.61 13.25
C LEU A 71 -11.85 10.34 11.81
N ARG A 72 -10.67 10.81 11.40
CA ARG A 72 -10.12 10.57 10.06
C ARG A 72 -9.78 9.10 9.90
N ASP A 73 -9.93 8.61 8.67
CA ASP A 73 -9.60 7.25 8.31
C ASP A 73 -8.11 6.95 8.52
N HIS A 74 -7.79 5.70 8.79
CA HIS A 74 -6.40 5.25 8.85
C HIS A 74 -5.84 5.06 7.45
N ALA A 75 -4.63 5.57 7.20
CA ALA A 75 -3.90 5.31 5.99
C ALA A 75 -3.19 3.96 6.08
N VAL A 76 -3.41 3.11 5.09
CA VAL A 76 -2.80 1.77 5.03
C VAL A 76 -2.04 1.61 3.73
N PHE A 77 -0.88 1.00 3.80
CA PHE A 77 -0.11 0.58 2.63
C PHE A 77 0.53 -0.78 2.88
N ILE A 78 0.43 -1.66 1.90
CA ILE A 78 1.18 -2.90 1.85
C ILE A 78 2.08 -2.89 0.63
N GLY A 79 3.27 -3.45 0.74
CA GLY A 79 4.20 -3.49 -0.38
C GLY A 79 5.33 -4.48 -0.20
N TYR A 80 6.10 -4.62 -1.24
CA TYR A 80 7.31 -5.43 -1.25
C TYR A 80 8.31 -4.88 -2.27
N ALA A 81 9.56 -5.24 -2.09
CA ALA A 81 10.64 -4.88 -3.00
C ALA A 81 11.82 -5.85 -2.87
N PRO A 82 12.61 -6.02 -3.95
CA PRO A 82 12.31 -5.66 -5.34
C PRO A 82 11.13 -6.45 -5.91
N TYR A 83 10.35 -5.89 -6.84
CA TYR A 83 9.18 -6.58 -7.39
C TYR A 83 9.50 -7.79 -8.28
N ASP A 84 10.68 -7.84 -8.86
CA ASP A 84 11.18 -8.94 -9.71
C ASP A 84 11.80 -10.08 -8.89
N GLU A 85 12.35 -9.79 -7.73
CA GLU A 85 12.92 -10.77 -6.79
C GLU A 85 12.71 -10.28 -5.34
N PRO A 86 11.50 -10.43 -4.79
CA PRO A 86 11.16 -9.86 -3.49
C PRO A 86 12.05 -10.36 -2.35
N ARG A 87 12.60 -9.43 -1.59
CA ARG A 87 13.40 -9.70 -0.39
C ARG A 87 12.69 -9.29 0.88
N PHE A 88 11.91 -8.22 0.83
CA PHE A 88 11.17 -7.70 1.98
C PHE A 88 9.74 -7.38 1.60
N ALA A 89 8.82 -7.70 2.49
CA ALA A 89 7.44 -7.23 2.47
C ALA A 89 7.21 -6.29 3.66
N ILE A 90 6.36 -5.30 3.47
CA ILE A 90 6.06 -4.28 4.48
C ILE A 90 4.56 -4.02 4.56
N SER A 91 4.08 -3.77 5.75
CA SER A 91 2.75 -3.22 6.01
C SER A 91 2.90 -1.97 6.88
N VAL A 92 2.25 -0.89 6.48
CA VAL A 92 2.28 0.39 7.19
C VAL A 92 0.86 0.83 7.49
N VAL A 93 0.61 1.19 8.72
CA VAL A 93 -0.65 1.81 9.16
C VAL A 93 -0.30 3.14 9.82
N ILE A 94 -0.89 4.23 9.32
CA ILE A 94 -0.80 5.54 9.93
C ILE A 94 -2.18 5.90 10.45
N GLU A 95 -2.32 5.89 11.76
CA GLU A 95 -3.60 6.21 12.40
C GLU A 95 -4.05 7.63 12.02
N ASN A 96 -5.29 7.74 11.58
CA ASN A 96 -5.92 8.98 11.14
C ASN A 96 -5.15 9.74 10.04
N GLY A 97 -4.34 9.03 9.26
CA GLY A 97 -3.50 9.59 8.20
C GLY A 97 -4.21 9.87 6.88
N GLU A 98 -5.40 9.38 6.69
CA GLU A 98 -6.29 9.49 5.51
C GLU A 98 -5.78 8.84 4.22
N GLY A 99 -4.62 9.22 3.74
CA GLY A 99 -4.11 8.83 2.41
C GLY A 99 -3.14 7.66 2.42
N GLY A 100 -3.60 6.45 2.07
CA GLY A 100 -2.72 5.27 1.99
C GLY A 100 -1.54 5.48 1.03
N GLY A 101 -1.80 5.97 -0.18
CA GLY A 101 -0.76 6.20 -1.18
C GLY A 101 0.10 7.44 -0.92
N SER A 102 -0.48 8.49 -0.34
CA SER A 102 0.20 9.78 -0.12
C SER A 102 0.88 9.90 1.25
N VAL A 103 0.47 9.12 2.23
CA VAL A 103 0.97 9.19 3.61
C VAL A 103 1.69 7.91 4.02
N ALA A 104 1.03 6.75 3.94
CA ALA A 104 1.63 5.47 4.34
C ALA A 104 2.64 4.93 3.30
N GLY A 105 2.40 5.16 2.00
CA GLY A 105 3.30 4.73 0.92
C GLY A 105 4.72 5.28 1.01
N PRO A 106 4.91 6.60 1.21
CA PRO A 106 6.25 7.18 1.40
C PRO A 106 7.01 6.60 2.59
N VAL A 107 6.34 6.31 3.70
CA VAL A 107 6.96 5.63 4.85
C VAL A 107 7.43 4.24 4.48
N ALA A 108 6.59 3.47 3.77
CA ALA A 108 6.98 2.14 3.27
C ALA A 108 8.21 2.21 2.36
N ARG A 109 8.28 3.20 1.45
CA ARG A 109 9.43 3.43 0.59
C ARG A 109 10.71 3.67 1.38
N GLU A 110 10.69 4.59 2.33
CA GLU A 110 11.86 4.95 3.14
C GLU A 110 12.40 3.73 3.92
N VAL A 111 11.52 2.94 4.50
CA VAL A 111 11.91 1.72 5.23
C VAL A 111 12.53 0.70 4.27
N LEU A 112 11.92 0.44 3.11
CA LEU A 112 12.46 -0.49 2.12
C LEU A 112 13.80 -0.02 1.54
N GLU A 113 13.99 1.28 1.34
CA GLU A 113 15.28 1.84 0.92
C GLU A 113 16.39 1.51 1.92
N VAL A 114 16.13 1.63 3.20
CA VAL A 114 17.09 1.29 4.25
C VAL A 114 17.40 -0.21 4.28
N LEU A 115 16.38 -1.04 4.17
CA LEU A 115 16.52 -2.50 4.22
C LEU A 115 17.26 -3.09 3.02
N LEU A 116 17.17 -2.45 1.86
CA LEU A 116 17.76 -2.92 0.60
C LEU A 116 19.15 -2.34 0.29
N LYS A 117 19.66 -1.49 1.17
CA LYS A 117 21.03 -0.98 1.06
C LYS A 117 22.10 -2.04 1.22
#